data_a7246bd3281130cdbb9143e0e24489e9
#
_entry.id   a7246bd3281130cdbb9143e0e24489e9
#
_cell.length_a   1.000
_cell.length_b   1.000
_cell.length_c   1.000
_cell.angle_alpha   90.00
_cell.angle_beta   90.00
_cell.angle_gamma   90.00
#
_symmetry.space_group_name_H-M   'P 1'
#
loop_
_entity.id
_entity.type
_entity.pdbx_description
1 polymer ?
#
loop_
_entity_poly.entity_id
_entity_poly.type
_entity_poly.pdbx_seq_one_letter_code
_entity_poly.pdbx_strand_id
1 'polypeptide(L)'
;DEEQMKRLELEKLKVTNQSKLSEMEMKLKVSRMELDRKAVELRNERYLDSLGAGTTDKVRQVELDFNVSQLKLKEDEQKYINEQALSEADLKVKELELNIFRKGLAETKRTLDDAQIRSPRKAILTYVNNEIGAQVPQGTKVAIVSDLSHFKIEGEIADTYGDRIAAGSKAVVKIGSDKLEGTVSDVT
;
A
#
# COMPACT_ATOMS: atom_id res chain seq x y z
N ASP A 1 1.61 4.62 -18.08
CA ASP A 1 2.89 5.32 -18.27
C ASP A 1 3.34 6.09 -17.01
N GLU A 2 2.46 6.90 -16.37
CA GLU A 2 2.86 7.69 -15.19
C GLU A 2 3.18 6.81 -13.96
N GLU A 3 2.44 5.74 -13.70
CA GLU A 3 2.77 4.77 -12.65
C GLU A 3 4.13 4.11 -12.88
N GLN A 4 4.43 3.76 -14.12
CA GLN A 4 5.72 3.20 -14.49
C GLN A 4 6.86 4.19 -14.25
N MET A 5 6.67 5.46 -14.59
CA MET A 5 7.66 6.51 -14.31
C MET A 5 7.94 6.62 -12.81
N LYS A 6 6.89 6.69 -11.98
CA LYS A 6 7.05 6.75 -10.51
C LYS A 6 7.76 5.50 -9.93
N ARG A 7 7.51 4.33 -10.51
CA ARG A 7 8.23 3.10 -10.14
C ARG A 7 9.71 3.18 -10.48
N LEU A 8 10.03 3.64 -11.68
CA LEU A 8 11.42 3.80 -12.13
C LEU A 8 12.16 4.87 -11.32
N GLU A 9 11.49 5.95 -10.95
CA GLU A 9 12.06 6.97 -10.05
C GLU A 9 12.41 6.39 -8.68
N LEU A 10 11.51 5.58 -8.10
CA LEU A 10 11.77 4.89 -6.83
C LEU A 10 12.96 3.93 -6.94
N GLU A 11 13.03 3.17 -8.02
CA GLU A 11 14.12 2.22 -8.26
C GLU A 11 15.46 2.94 -8.47
N LYS A 12 15.46 4.02 -9.25
CA LYS A 12 16.62 4.89 -9.41
C LYS A 12 17.09 5.44 -8.07
N LEU A 13 16.18 5.91 -7.22
CA LEU A 13 16.53 6.42 -5.89
C LEU A 13 17.16 5.32 -5.03
N LYS A 14 16.60 4.10 -5.03
CA LYS A 14 17.18 2.94 -4.32
C LYS A 14 18.63 2.68 -4.72
N VAL A 15 18.88 2.61 -6.03
CA VAL A 15 20.23 2.37 -6.56
C VAL A 15 21.17 3.51 -6.20
N THR A 16 20.72 4.75 -6.33
CA THR A 16 21.55 5.93 -5.98
C THR A 16 21.91 5.96 -4.50
N ASN A 17 20.93 5.72 -3.61
CA ASN A 17 21.17 5.68 -2.17
C ASN A 17 22.11 4.53 -1.79
N GLN A 18 21.91 3.34 -2.37
CA GLN A 18 22.79 2.20 -2.12
C GLN A 18 24.22 2.46 -2.58
N SER A 19 24.42 3.10 -3.75
CA SER A 19 25.74 3.48 -4.25
C SER A 19 26.43 4.47 -3.31
N LYS A 20 25.70 5.48 -2.84
CA LYS A 20 26.22 6.49 -1.90
C LYS A 20 26.60 5.88 -0.54
N LEU A 21 25.76 5.01 0.01
CA LEU A 21 26.06 4.30 1.26
C LEU A 21 27.28 3.40 1.12
N SER A 22 27.42 2.69 -0.01
CA SER A 22 28.59 1.85 -0.29
C SER A 22 29.88 2.67 -0.40
N GLU A 23 29.83 3.85 -1.01
CA GLU A 23 30.97 4.78 -1.05
C GLU A 23 31.37 5.23 0.35
N MET A 24 30.40 5.60 1.17
CA MET A 24 30.64 6.01 2.56
C MET A 24 31.18 4.87 3.41
N GLU A 25 30.70 3.65 3.20
CA GLU A 25 31.21 2.45 3.89
C GLU A 25 32.70 2.18 3.54
N MET A 26 33.05 2.32 2.26
CA MET A 26 34.45 2.22 1.84
C MET A 26 35.31 3.31 2.49
N LYS A 27 34.81 4.54 2.57
CA LYS A 27 35.50 5.63 3.25
C LYS A 27 35.71 5.34 4.73
N LEU A 28 34.68 4.81 5.43
CA LEU A 28 34.81 4.38 6.83
C LEU A 28 35.89 3.31 7.00
N LYS A 29 35.93 2.35 6.09
CA LYS A 29 36.97 1.31 6.12
C LYS A 29 38.37 1.89 5.99
N VAL A 30 38.56 2.88 5.10
CA VAL A 30 39.83 3.59 4.96
C VAL A 30 40.17 4.37 6.23
N SER A 31 39.22 5.10 6.81
CA SER A 31 39.40 5.84 8.07
C SER A 31 39.77 4.92 9.25
N ARG A 32 39.19 3.73 9.32
CA ARG A 32 39.57 2.72 10.34
C ARG A 32 40.98 2.22 10.15
N MET A 33 41.39 1.90 8.93
CA MET A 33 42.75 1.45 8.62
C MET A 33 43.78 2.55 8.93
N GLU A 34 43.43 3.82 8.69
CA GLU A 34 44.27 4.97 9.04
C GLU A 34 44.42 5.12 10.55
N LEU A 35 43.34 4.95 11.31
CA LEU A 35 43.36 4.96 12.77
C LEU A 35 44.25 3.82 13.32
N ASP A 36 44.10 2.60 12.79
CA ASP A 36 44.88 1.43 13.18
C ASP A 36 46.38 1.68 12.94
N ARG A 37 46.72 2.28 11.79
CA ARG A 37 48.12 2.68 11.48
C ARG A 37 48.65 3.69 12.51
N LYS A 38 47.84 4.71 12.86
CA LYS A 38 48.21 5.71 13.87
C LYS A 38 48.32 5.10 15.27
N ALA A 39 47.51 4.11 15.60
CA ALA A 39 47.62 3.38 16.87
C ALA A 39 48.96 2.60 16.99
N VAL A 40 49.38 1.97 15.88
CA VAL A 40 50.68 1.29 15.82
C VAL A 40 51.84 2.28 15.93
N GLU A 41 51.77 3.40 15.20
CA GLU A 41 52.77 4.47 15.26
C GLU A 41 52.93 5.00 16.69
N LEU A 42 51.82 5.30 17.38
CA LEU A 42 51.82 5.76 18.75
C LEU A 42 52.44 4.72 19.72
N ARG A 43 52.11 3.44 19.51
CA ARG A 43 52.67 2.36 20.34
C ARG A 43 54.19 2.28 20.16
N ASN A 44 54.69 2.39 18.94
CA ASN A 44 56.12 2.34 18.62
C ASN A 44 56.87 3.53 19.21
N GLU A 45 56.32 4.76 19.10
CA GLU A 45 56.97 5.96 19.68
C GLU A 45 57.01 5.91 21.21
N ARG A 46 55.95 5.43 21.85
CA ARG A 46 55.95 5.22 23.32
C ARG A 46 56.99 4.17 23.74
N TYR A 47 57.17 3.13 22.94
CA TYR A 47 58.18 2.12 23.22
C TYR A 47 59.61 2.70 23.07
N LEU A 48 59.90 3.47 22.01
CA LEU A 48 61.18 4.13 21.81
C LEU A 48 61.50 5.17 22.91
N ASP A 49 60.51 5.95 23.33
CA ASP A 49 60.64 6.87 24.46
C ASP A 49 60.99 6.13 25.77
N SER A 50 60.35 4.97 26.02
CA SER A 50 60.63 4.13 27.21
C SER A 50 62.05 3.58 27.24
N LEU A 51 62.68 3.43 26.07
CA LEU A 51 64.04 3.00 25.94
C LEU A 51 65.08 4.17 25.96
N GLY A 52 64.62 5.40 26.10
CA GLY A 52 65.44 6.62 26.01
C GLY A 52 65.95 6.94 24.59
N ALA A 53 65.41 6.26 23.54
CA ALA A 53 65.74 6.47 22.14
C ALA A 53 64.73 7.39 21.42
N GLY A 54 63.62 7.80 22.09
CA GLY A 54 62.59 8.71 21.64
C GLY A 54 62.60 10.05 22.39
N THR A 55 61.64 10.92 22.05
CA THR A 55 61.40 12.16 22.77
C THR A 55 59.95 12.27 23.16
N THR A 56 59.68 12.73 24.37
CA THR A 56 58.31 12.95 24.89
C THR A 56 57.51 13.89 24.01
N ASP A 57 58.13 14.86 23.38
CA ASP A 57 57.46 15.76 22.43
C ASP A 57 56.97 15.02 21.17
N LYS A 58 57.73 14.07 20.66
CA LYS A 58 57.33 13.22 19.52
C LYS A 58 56.16 12.34 19.89
N VAL A 59 56.19 11.72 21.08
CA VAL A 59 55.05 10.92 21.58
C VAL A 59 53.79 11.78 21.68
N ARG A 60 53.89 13.01 22.21
CA ARG A 60 52.74 13.92 22.32
C ARG A 60 52.19 14.29 20.94
N GLN A 61 53.03 14.52 19.94
CA GLN A 61 52.63 14.84 18.59
C GLN A 61 51.87 13.66 17.95
N VAL A 62 52.40 12.45 18.03
CA VAL A 62 51.73 11.23 17.48
C VAL A 62 50.45 10.92 18.23
N GLU A 63 50.38 11.18 19.53
CA GLU A 63 49.15 11.03 20.32
C GLU A 63 48.07 12.02 19.87
N LEU A 64 48.43 13.26 19.56
CA LEU A 64 47.50 14.23 18.97
C LEU A 64 46.99 13.76 17.61
N ASP A 65 47.89 13.29 16.73
CA ASP A 65 47.50 12.74 15.42
C ASP A 65 46.57 11.54 15.52
N PHE A 66 46.83 10.65 16.47
CA PHE A 66 45.92 9.53 16.77
C PHE A 66 44.53 10.00 17.22
N ASN A 67 44.50 10.95 18.15
CA ASN A 67 43.22 11.50 18.65
C ASN A 67 42.43 12.22 17.54
N VAL A 68 43.11 12.96 16.67
CA VAL A 68 42.48 13.59 15.50
C VAL A 68 41.92 12.54 14.55
N SER A 69 42.68 11.48 14.25
CA SER A 69 42.19 10.38 13.41
C SER A 69 40.98 9.64 14.03
N GLN A 70 40.98 9.49 15.36
CA GLN A 70 39.85 8.92 16.11
C GLN A 70 38.59 9.77 15.99
N LEU A 71 38.72 11.09 16.16
CA LEU A 71 37.58 12.02 16.00
C LEU A 71 37.07 12.05 14.56
N LYS A 72 37.95 11.98 13.57
CA LYS A 72 37.56 11.90 12.16
C LYS A 72 36.80 10.63 11.84
N LEU A 73 37.22 9.47 12.34
CA LEU A 73 36.47 8.23 12.21
C LEU A 73 35.08 8.35 12.81
N LYS A 74 34.97 8.89 14.01
CA LYS A 74 33.69 9.11 14.69
C LYS A 74 32.77 10.05 13.91
N GLU A 75 33.33 11.10 13.31
CA GLU A 75 32.59 12.02 12.44
C GLU A 75 32.07 11.29 11.19
N ASP A 76 32.91 10.49 10.53
CA ASP A 76 32.54 9.74 9.34
C ASP A 76 31.48 8.65 9.68
N GLU A 77 31.58 8.00 10.84
CA GLU A 77 30.55 7.05 11.33
C GLU A 77 29.21 7.77 11.55
N GLN A 78 29.21 8.95 12.15
CA GLN A 78 27.99 9.72 12.36
C GLN A 78 27.37 10.18 11.03
N LYS A 79 28.19 10.59 10.07
CA LYS A 79 27.73 10.94 8.71
C LYS A 79 27.07 9.74 8.01
N TYR A 80 27.68 8.56 8.14
CA TYR A 80 27.11 7.34 7.57
C TYR A 80 25.73 7.01 8.17
N ILE A 81 25.61 7.05 9.51
CA ILE A 81 24.34 6.81 10.21
C ILE A 81 23.25 7.81 9.77
N ASN A 82 23.62 9.09 9.70
CA ASN A 82 22.69 10.14 9.28
C ASN A 82 22.24 9.95 7.82
N GLU A 83 23.16 9.60 6.92
CA GLU A 83 22.85 9.35 5.52
C GLU A 83 21.97 8.12 5.34
N GLN A 84 22.21 7.07 6.13
CA GLN A 84 21.35 5.87 6.12
C GLN A 84 19.92 6.24 6.53
N ALA A 85 19.75 6.99 7.62
CA ALA A 85 18.45 7.43 8.08
C ALA A 85 17.73 8.32 7.06
N LEU A 86 18.48 9.24 6.43
CA LEU A 86 17.94 10.12 5.38
C LEU A 86 17.51 9.32 4.16
N SER A 87 18.35 8.41 3.69
CA SER A 87 18.04 7.52 2.55
C SER A 87 16.80 6.67 2.79
N GLU A 88 16.64 6.14 4.01
CA GLU A 88 15.46 5.37 4.39
C GLU A 88 14.19 6.24 4.42
N ALA A 89 14.29 7.45 4.95
CA ALA A 89 13.18 8.41 4.96
C ALA A 89 12.75 8.81 3.54
N ASP A 90 13.70 9.12 2.67
CA ASP A 90 13.44 9.49 1.28
C ASP A 90 12.76 8.36 0.49
N LEU A 91 13.22 7.11 0.68
CA LEU A 91 12.59 5.94 0.09
C LEU A 91 11.15 5.77 0.56
N LYS A 92 10.91 5.93 1.85
CA LYS A 92 9.58 5.84 2.44
C LYS A 92 8.63 6.90 1.90
N VAL A 93 9.11 8.13 1.72
CA VAL A 93 8.34 9.21 1.10
C VAL A 93 7.96 8.83 -0.34
N LYS A 94 8.91 8.35 -1.14
CA LYS A 94 8.65 7.94 -2.52
C LYS A 94 7.71 6.74 -2.63
N GLU A 95 7.80 5.79 -1.72
CA GLU A 95 6.85 4.66 -1.64
C GLU A 95 5.43 5.13 -1.28
N LEU A 96 5.30 6.10 -0.38
CA LEU A 96 4.02 6.70 -0.04
C LEU A 96 3.42 7.47 -1.22
N GLU A 97 4.22 8.26 -1.95
CA GLU A 97 3.78 8.97 -3.16
C GLU A 97 3.24 7.99 -4.22
N LEU A 98 3.94 6.88 -4.46
CA LEU A 98 3.49 5.84 -5.38
C LEU A 98 2.17 5.19 -4.91
N ASN A 99 2.03 4.94 -3.61
CA ASN A 99 0.81 4.36 -3.05
C ASN A 99 -0.38 5.32 -3.13
N ILE A 100 -0.17 6.62 -2.89
CA ILE A 100 -1.20 7.66 -3.06
C ILE A 100 -1.64 7.70 -4.52
N PHE A 101 -0.69 7.70 -5.45
CA PHE A 101 -1.00 7.70 -6.88
C PHE A 101 -1.83 6.48 -7.29
N ARG A 102 -1.47 5.29 -6.83
CA ARG A 102 -2.22 4.05 -7.09
C ARG A 102 -3.63 4.07 -6.53
N LYS A 103 -3.80 4.60 -5.33
CA LYS A 103 -5.14 4.77 -4.73
C LYS A 103 -6.00 5.73 -5.55
N GLY A 104 -5.43 6.87 -5.98
CA GLY A 104 -6.11 7.81 -6.86
C GLY A 104 -6.50 7.19 -8.21
N LEU A 105 -5.61 6.40 -8.82
CA LEU A 105 -5.91 5.68 -10.05
C LEU A 105 -7.04 4.65 -9.86
N ALA A 106 -7.01 3.90 -8.76
CA ALA A 106 -8.05 2.93 -8.43
C ALA A 106 -9.41 3.61 -8.21
N GLU A 107 -9.44 4.76 -7.54
CA GLU A 107 -10.66 5.55 -7.34
C GLU A 107 -11.21 6.10 -8.67
N THR A 108 -10.33 6.64 -9.52
CA THR A 108 -10.72 7.11 -10.86
C THR A 108 -11.29 5.96 -11.70
N LYS A 109 -10.67 4.77 -11.64
CA LYS A 109 -11.16 3.60 -12.33
C LYS A 109 -12.52 3.15 -11.79
N ARG A 110 -12.70 3.15 -10.47
CA ARG A 110 -13.99 2.84 -9.84
C ARG A 110 -15.07 3.81 -10.27
N THR A 111 -14.77 5.11 -10.28
CA THR A 111 -15.71 6.13 -10.75
C THR A 111 -16.11 5.90 -12.22
N LEU A 112 -15.15 5.49 -13.06
CA LEU A 112 -15.42 5.13 -14.45
C LEU A 112 -16.29 3.86 -14.56
N ASP A 113 -15.99 2.84 -13.76
CA ASP A 113 -16.79 1.60 -13.72
C ASP A 113 -18.21 1.87 -13.19
N ASP A 114 -18.37 2.72 -12.17
CA ASP A 114 -19.66 3.13 -11.62
C ASP A 114 -20.48 3.96 -12.64
N ALA A 115 -19.81 4.71 -13.54
CA ALA A 115 -20.49 5.41 -14.64
C ALA A 115 -21.04 4.43 -15.70
N GLN A 116 -20.59 3.19 -15.74
CA GLN A 116 -21.12 2.13 -16.60
C GLN A 116 -22.15 1.28 -15.82
N ILE A 117 -23.41 1.68 -15.90
CA ILE A 117 -24.49 0.95 -15.22
C ILE A 117 -24.66 -0.45 -15.85
N ARG A 118 -24.40 -1.49 -15.06
CA ARG A 118 -24.51 -2.91 -15.47
C ARG A 118 -25.49 -3.64 -14.58
N SER A 119 -26.19 -4.62 -15.16
CA SER A 119 -27.05 -5.49 -14.37
C SER A 119 -26.22 -6.35 -13.40
N PRO A 120 -26.56 -6.39 -12.09
CA PRO A 120 -25.84 -7.19 -11.10
C PRO A 120 -26.04 -8.71 -11.28
N ARG A 121 -27.04 -9.12 -12.06
CA ARG A 121 -27.39 -10.51 -12.32
C ARG A 121 -28.07 -10.68 -13.68
N LYS A 122 -28.20 -11.92 -14.12
CA LYS A 122 -28.99 -12.25 -15.32
C LYS A 122 -30.45 -11.94 -15.03
N ALA A 123 -31.03 -11.01 -15.79
CA ALA A 123 -32.38 -10.53 -15.58
C ALA A 123 -32.95 -9.95 -16.88
N ILE A 124 -34.22 -9.69 -16.93
CA ILE A 124 -34.89 -9.03 -18.06
C ILE A 124 -35.01 -7.54 -17.75
N LEU A 125 -34.57 -6.70 -18.71
CA LEU A 125 -34.72 -5.27 -18.61
C LEU A 125 -36.18 -4.90 -18.88
N THR A 126 -36.87 -4.38 -17.85
CA THR A 126 -38.28 -4.01 -17.91
C THR A 126 -38.52 -2.51 -18.09
N TYR A 127 -37.53 -1.72 -17.73
CA TYR A 127 -37.59 -0.27 -17.93
C TYR A 127 -36.18 0.29 -18.14
N VAL A 128 -36.03 1.26 -19.01
CA VAL A 128 -34.82 2.07 -19.19
C VAL A 128 -35.21 3.52 -19.47
N ASN A 129 -34.48 4.45 -18.86
CA ASN A 129 -34.61 5.84 -19.23
C ASN A 129 -33.86 6.12 -20.54
N ASN A 130 -34.58 6.51 -21.58
CA ASN A 130 -34.04 6.72 -22.93
C ASN A 130 -33.67 8.18 -23.23
N GLU A 131 -33.68 9.06 -22.23
CA GLU A 131 -33.33 10.46 -22.45
C GLU A 131 -31.81 10.63 -22.55
N ILE A 132 -31.29 10.56 -23.77
CA ILE A 132 -29.87 10.74 -24.03
C ILE A 132 -29.48 12.22 -23.78
N GLY A 133 -28.43 12.43 -22.98
CA GLY A 133 -27.93 13.76 -22.61
C GLY A 133 -28.65 14.41 -21.42
N ALA A 134 -29.64 13.73 -20.84
CA ALA A 134 -30.29 14.23 -19.61
C ALA A 134 -29.36 14.09 -18.40
N GLN A 135 -29.39 15.08 -17.52
CA GLN A 135 -28.70 15.02 -16.24
C GLN A 135 -29.50 14.11 -15.30
N VAL A 136 -28.84 13.09 -14.76
CA VAL A 136 -29.42 12.12 -13.84
C VAL A 136 -29.04 12.45 -12.41
N PRO A 137 -29.91 13.01 -11.59
CA PRO A 137 -29.66 13.24 -10.17
C PRO A 137 -29.44 11.93 -9.41
N GLN A 138 -28.73 12.02 -8.29
CA GLN A 138 -28.53 10.87 -7.41
C GLN A 138 -29.87 10.32 -6.92
N GLY A 139 -30.04 8.99 -6.97
CA GLY A 139 -31.27 8.30 -6.57
C GLY A 139 -32.33 8.18 -7.68
N THR A 140 -32.09 8.71 -8.89
CA THR A 140 -33.00 8.54 -10.02
C THR A 140 -32.94 7.11 -10.55
N LYS A 141 -34.11 6.54 -10.84
CA LYS A 141 -34.19 5.22 -11.50
C LYS A 141 -33.76 5.32 -12.95
N VAL A 142 -32.65 4.67 -13.29
CA VAL A 142 -32.12 4.66 -14.65
C VAL A 142 -32.61 3.44 -15.43
N ALA A 143 -32.70 2.30 -14.76
CA ALA A 143 -33.21 1.07 -15.35
C ALA A 143 -33.86 0.17 -14.27
N ILE A 144 -34.78 -0.68 -14.67
CA ILE A 144 -35.36 -1.73 -13.82
C ILE A 144 -35.12 -3.06 -14.50
N VAL A 145 -34.55 -3.97 -13.74
CA VAL A 145 -34.33 -5.36 -14.17
C VAL A 145 -35.15 -6.28 -13.30
N SER A 146 -35.83 -7.25 -13.91
CA SER A 146 -36.67 -8.21 -13.22
C SER A 146 -36.17 -9.64 -13.44
N ASP A 147 -36.01 -10.36 -12.35
CA ASP A 147 -35.70 -11.79 -12.40
C ASP A 147 -37.00 -12.55 -12.53
N LEU A 148 -37.20 -13.14 -13.70
CA LEU A 148 -38.41 -13.94 -14.00
C LEU A 148 -38.24 -15.44 -13.71
N SER A 149 -37.18 -15.83 -13.02
CA SER A 149 -36.96 -17.24 -12.64
C SER A 149 -37.82 -17.68 -11.45
N HIS A 150 -38.22 -16.73 -10.61
CA HIS A 150 -39.04 -16.98 -9.42
C HIS A 150 -40.16 -15.96 -9.34
N PHE A 151 -41.36 -16.44 -9.07
CA PHE A 151 -42.53 -15.62 -8.88
C PHE A 151 -43.09 -15.80 -7.47
N LYS A 152 -43.49 -14.69 -6.86
CA LYS A 152 -44.27 -14.67 -5.62
C LYS A 152 -45.67 -14.18 -5.97
N ILE A 153 -46.64 -14.86 -5.49
CA ILE A 153 -48.06 -14.49 -5.65
C ILE A 153 -48.57 -14.13 -4.25
N GLU A 154 -49.15 -12.96 -4.16
CA GLU A 154 -49.82 -12.49 -2.95
C GLU A 154 -51.32 -12.59 -3.17
N GLY A 155 -52.02 -13.24 -2.26
CA GLY A 155 -53.46 -13.42 -2.31
C GLY A 155 -54.07 -13.10 -0.95
N GLU A 156 -55.21 -12.47 -0.96
CA GLU A 156 -56.00 -12.23 0.25
C GLU A 156 -57.06 -13.30 0.40
N ILE A 157 -57.21 -13.81 1.61
CA ILE A 157 -58.23 -14.82 1.97
C ILE A 157 -59.10 -14.29 3.11
N ALA A 158 -60.36 -14.74 3.17
CA ALA A 158 -61.23 -14.40 4.27
C ALA A 158 -60.78 -15.08 5.57
N ASP A 159 -60.87 -14.39 6.68
CA ASP A 159 -60.47 -14.82 8.04
C ASP A 159 -60.99 -16.21 8.43
N THR A 160 -62.15 -16.56 7.93
CA THR A 160 -62.81 -17.87 8.16
C THR A 160 -62.00 -19.07 7.64
N TYR A 161 -61.02 -18.81 6.77
CA TYR A 161 -60.14 -19.85 6.22
C TYR A 161 -58.70 -19.76 6.74
N GLY A 162 -58.38 -18.74 7.56
CA GLY A 162 -57.04 -18.49 8.07
C GLY A 162 -56.45 -19.68 8.81
N ASP A 163 -57.23 -20.33 9.66
CA ASP A 163 -56.79 -21.50 10.45
C ASP A 163 -56.45 -22.75 9.63
N ARG A 164 -56.83 -22.77 8.35
CA ARG A 164 -56.60 -23.92 7.44
C ARG A 164 -55.35 -23.78 6.56
N ILE A 165 -54.71 -22.63 6.56
CA ILE A 165 -53.57 -22.32 5.71
C ILE A 165 -52.38 -22.00 6.60
N ALA A 166 -51.34 -22.79 6.46
CA ALA A 166 -50.07 -22.57 7.17
C ALA A 166 -48.92 -22.48 6.20
N ALA A 167 -47.83 -21.84 6.62
CA ALA A 167 -46.57 -21.83 5.87
C ALA A 167 -46.16 -23.29 5.54
N GLY A 168 -45.76 -23.54 4.29
CA GLY A 168 -45.44 -24.86 3.78
C GLY A 168 -46.65 -25.61 3.14
N SER A 169 -47.90 -25.09 3.24
CA SER A 169 -49.06 -25.70 2.58
C SER A 169 -48.90 -25.65 1.05
N LYS A 170 -49.36 -26.73 0.38
CA LYS A 170 -49.36 -26.76 -1.08
C LYS A 170 -50.51 -25.89 -1.61
N ALA A 171 -50.18 -25.06 -2.58
CA ALA A 171 -51.16 -24.21 -3.27
C ALA A 171 -51.10 -24.46 -4.78
N VAL A 172 -52.26 -24.42 -5.41
CA VAL A 172 -52.38 -24.50 -6.88
C VAL A 172 -52.90 -23.17 -7.39
N VAL A 173 -52.06 -22.49 -8.16
CA VAL A 173 -52.43 -21.24 -8.79
C VAL A 173 -52.92 -21.50 -10.21
N LYS A 174 -54.08 -21.02 -10.54
CA LYS A 174 -54.67 -21.12 -11.88
C LYS A 174 -54.57 -19.79 -12.59
N ILE A 175 -53.83 -19.75 -13.68
CA ILE A 175 -53.69 -18.56 -14.53
C ILE A 175 -54.22 -18.91 -15.93
N GLY A 176 -55.41 -18.45 -16.23
CA GLY A 176 -56.07 -18.84 -17.47
C GLY A 176 -56.34 -20.35 -17.53
N SER A 177 -55.73 -21.03 -18.48
CA SER A 177 -55.78 -22.51 -18.65
C SER A 177 -54.76 -23.27 -17.84
N ASP A 178 -53.69 -22.58 -17.38
CA ASP A 178 -52.50 -23.20 -16.79
C ASP A 178 -52.65 -23.33 -15.27
N LYS A 179 -52.19 -24.45 -14.73
CA LYS A 179 -52.12 -24.70 -13.30
C LYS A 179 -50.65 -24.79 -12.88
N LEU A 180 -50.30 -23.93 -11.94
CA LEU A 180 -48.97 -23.88 -11.38
C LEU A 180 -49.03 -24.36 -9.92
N GLU A 181 -48.14 -25.28 -9.56
CA GLU A 181 -47.99 -25.72 -8.18
C GLU A 181 -47.03 -24.78 -7.44
N GLY A 182 -47.40 -24.41 -6.24
CA GLY A 182 -46.61 -23.55 -5.37
C GLY A 182 -46.71 -24.00 -3.92
N THR A 183 -45.95 -23.38 -3.06
CA THR A 183 -46.00 -23.55 -1.61
C THR A 183 -46.26 -22.21 -0.95
N VAL A 184 -47.07 -22.20 0.09
CA VAL A 184 -47.29 -21.01 0.92
C VAL A 184 -46.02 -20.71 1.69
N SER A 185 -45.42 -19.55 1.43
CA SER A 185 -44.18 -19.12 2.11
C SER A 185 -44.46 -18.47 3.45
N ASP A 186 -45.51 -17.68 3.53
CA ASP A 186 -45.89 -16.93 4.73
C ASP A 186 -47.39 -16.64 4.75
N VAL A 187 -47.95 -16.50 5.96
CA VAL A 187 -49.36 -16.11 6.21
C VAL A 187 -49.31 -15.01 7.24
N THR A 188 -49.74 -13.79 6.89
CA THR A 188 -49.78 -12.61 7.76
C THR A 188 -51.20 -12.20 8.10
#